data_11bfd8be941523640a016b75510ffa3c
#
_entry.id   11bfd8be941523640a016b75510ffa3c
#
_cell.length_a   1.000
_cell.length_b   1.000
_cell.length_c   1.000
_cell.angle_alpha   90.00
_cell.angle_beta   90.00
_cell.angle_gamma   90.00
#
_symmetry.space_group_name_H-M   'P 1'
#
loop_
_entity.id
_entity.type
_entity.pdbx_description
1 polymer ?
#
loop_
_entity_poly.entity_id
_entity_poly.type
_entity_poly.pdbx_seq_one_letter_code
_entity_poly.pdbx_strand_id
1 'polypeptide(L)'
;MSLLKYSFSLTPPAPPPAPVKHTYSFTEFLLELSEAWRQHPTDEENALHFVSAADQAAIVISADFYDIPEDKALGTAEVAVDSRLDAVRQSGEGALTVLHRAIKPHSSGGGLEMSFAAETEGGHVHLFLGYVTTRKVLNFTMICPPGKEKAVALFNATVPGFRPRLP
;
A
#
# COMPACT_ATOMS: atom_id res chain seq x y z
N MET A 1 37.61 32.36 47.76
CA MET A 1 37.26 31.19 46.92
C MET A 1 35.94 31.47 46.18
N SER A 2 36.02 31.77 44.93
CA SER A 2 34.80 31.90 44.12
C SER A 2 34.35 30.51 43.65
N LEU A 3 33.23 30.08 44.16
CA LEU A 3 32.53 28.89 43.66
C LEU A 3 31.95 29.23 42.29
N LEU A 4 32.61 28.77 41.26
CA LEU A 4 32.02 28.80 39.91
C LEU A 4 30.82 27.86 39.89
N LYS A 5 29.62 28.42 40.04
CA LYS A 5 28.39 27.68 39.81
C LYS A 5 28.21 27.51 38.30
N TYR A 6 28.54 26.34 37.80
CA TYR A 6 28.16 25.95 36.46
C TYR A 6 26.68 25.50 36.51
N SER A 7 25.80 26.37 36.03
CA SER A 7 24.43 25.95 35.80
C SER A 7 24.37 25.27 34.43
N PHE A 8 24.31 23.96 34.42
CA PHE A 8 23.99 23.21 33.20
C PHE A 8 22.49 23.28 33.00
N SER A 9 22.06 24.05 32.01
CA SER A 9 20.70 23.95 31.54
C SER A 9 20.58 22.67 30.71
N LEU A 10 20.06 21.60 31.31
CA LEU A 10 19.69 20.39 30.63
C LEU A 10 18.35 20.66 29.91
N THR A 11 18.45 21.35 28.78
CA THR A 11 17.31 21.37 27.84
C THR A 11 17.26 19.98 27.23
N PRO A 12 16.20 19.19 27.44
CA PRO A 12 16.08 17.92 26.75
C PRO A 12 16.19 18.19 25.24
N PRO A 13 16.90 17.34 24.47
CA PRO A 13 16.96 17.51 23.03
C PRO A 13 15.53 17.57 22.51
N ALA A 14 15.28 18.52 21.62
CA ALA A 14 13.98 18.63 20.97
C ALA A 14 13.61 17.25 20.39
N PRO A 15 12.38 16.77 20.59
CA PRO A 15 11.97 15.52 19.97
C PRO A 15 12.24 15.62 18.46
N PRO A 16 12.71 14.54 17.80
CA PRO A 16 12.92 14.56 16.37
C PRO A 16 11.63 15.07 15.69
N PRO A 17 11.74 15.97 14.71
CA PRO A 17 10.54 16.44 14.00
C PRO A 17 9.74 15.24 13.52
N ALA A 18 8.42 15.29 13.70
CA ALA A 18 7.54 14.26 13.17
C ALA A 18 7.86 14.07 11.68
N PRO A 19 7.92 12.80 11.18
CA PRO A 19 8.20 12.57 9.77
C PRO A 19 7.19 13.35 8.92
N VAL A 20 7.71 14.09 7.94
CA VAL A 20 6.87 14.87 7.02
C VAL A 20 6.06 13.87 6.20
N LYS A 21 4.75 14.05 6.19
CA LYS A 21 3.83 13.25 5.39
C LYS A 21 3.13 14.14 4.39
N HIS A 22 2.95 13.63 3.20
CA HIS A 22 2.16 14.26 2.16
C HIS A 22 0.79 13.61 2.11
N THR A 23 -0.25 14.45 2.08
CA THR A 23 -1.64 14.00 2.01
C THR A 23 -2.19 14.28 0.62
N TYR A 24 -2.71 13.23 -0.01
CA TYR A 24 -3.37 13.27 -1.32
C TYR A 24 -4.84 12.94 -1.12
N SER A 25 -5.73 13.83 -1.53
CA SER A 25 -7.17 13.63 -1.41
C SER A 25 -7.78 13.39 -2.78
N PHE A 26 -8.35 12.22 -2.97
CA PHE A 26 -9.05 11.81 -4.19
C PHE A 26 -10.50 11.50 -3.88
N THR A 27 -11.33 11.42 -4.90
CA THR A 27 -12.75 11.09 -4.74
C THR A 27 -12.94 9.72 -4.08
N GLU A 28 -12.07 8.76 -4.42
CA GLU A 28 -12.23 7.36 -4.03
C GLU A 28 -11.45 6.97 -2.79
N PHE A 29 -10.47 7.76 -2.41
CA PHE A 29 -9.63 7.48 -1.25
C PHE A 29 -8.84 8.70 -0.78
N LEU A 30 -8.40 8.63 0.45
CA LEU A 30 -7.41 9.52 1.03
C LEU A 30 -6.09 8.77 1.15
N LEU A 31 -5.00 9.38 0.73
CA LEU A 31 -3.67 8.79 0.78
C LEU A 31 -2.71 9.68 1.55
N GLU A 32 -2.08 9.13 2.57
CA GLU A 32 -1.04 9.80 3.35
C GLU A 32 0.24 8.98 3.24
N LEU A 33 1.27 9.58 2.64
CA LEU A 33 2.57 8.94 2.44
C LEU A 33 3.68 9.78 3.07
N SER A 34 4.73 9.10 3.55
CA SER A 34 5.94 9.79 4.00
C SER A 34 6.62 10.51 2.84
N GLU A 35 7.51 11.44 3.13
CA GLU A 35 8.29 12.18 2.12
C GLU A 35 9.24 11.29 1.29
N ALA A 36 9.47 10.05 1.72
CA ALA A 36 10.25 9.09 0.95
C ALA A 36 9.59 8.70 -0.37
N TRP A 37 8.27 8.87 -0.46
CA TRP A 37 7.50 8.51 -1.64
C TRP A 37 7.30 9.73 -2.56
N ARG A 38 7.57 9.54 -3.84
CA ARG A 38 7.35 10.56 -4.86
C ARG A 38 6.43 10.04 -5.94
N GLN A 39 5.46 10.86 -6.33
CA GLN A 39 4.57 10.51 -7.42
C GLN A 39 5.31 10.52 -8.75
N HIS A 40 5.12 9.46 -9.53
CA HIS A 40 5.61 9.33 -10.89
C HIS A 40 4.45 9.51 -11.88
N PRO A 41 4.68 10.20 -13.02
CA PRO A 41 3.67 10.26 -14.08
C PRO A 41 3.38 8.86 -14.62
N THR A 42 2.13 8.63 -14.99
CA THR A 42 1.69 7.40 -15.66
C THR A 42 0.72 7.77 -16.78
N ASP A 43 0.78 7.02 -17.87
CA ASP A 43 -0.17 7.15 -18.98
C ASP A 43 -1.45 6.33 -18.75
N GLU A 44 -1.47 5.53 -17.70
CA GLU A 44 -2.65 4.72 -17.36
C GLU A 44 -3.74 5.61 -16.74
N GLU A 45 -4.92 5.56 -17.34
CA GLU A 45 -6.10 6.20 -16.76
C GLU A 45 -6.48 5.50 -15.44
N ASN A 46 -6.98 6.28 -14.49
CA ASN A 46 -7.42 5.78 -13.18
C ASN A 46 -6.33 5.09 -12.35
N ALA A 47 -5.07 5.37 -12.63
CA ALA A 47 -3.94 4.82 -11.88
C ALA A 47 -3.01 5.92 -11.37
N LEU A 48 -2.41 5.67 -10.23
CA LEU A 48 -1.38 6.52 -9.62
C LEU A 48 -0.16 5.67 -9.31
N HIS A 49 1.00 6.22 -9.59
CA HIS A 49 2.28 5.56 -9.32
C HIS A 49 3.11 6.42 -8.36
N PHE A 50 3.67 5.77 -7.35
CA PHE A 50 4.61 6.38 -6.40
C PHE A 50 5.85 5.51 -6.31
N VAL A 51 7.00 6.13 -6.09
CA VAL A 51 8.27 5.44 -5.95
C VAL A 51 9.02 5.96 -4.73
N SER A 52 9.59 5.06 -3.96
CA SER A 52 10.55 5.38 -2.90
C SER A 52 11.93 4.93 -3.34
N ALA A 53 12.81 5.88 -3.62
CA ALA A 53 14.20 5.57 -3.99
C ALA A 53 14.96 4.95 -2.81
N ALA A 54 14.69 5.42 -1.60
CA ALA A 54 15.33 4.92 -0.37
C ALA A 54 15.02 3.44 -0.12
N ASP A 55 13.78 3.03 -0.37
CA ASP A 55 13.30 1.66 -0.14
C ASP A 55 13.36 0.80 -1.40
N GLN A 56 13.66 1.41 -2.55
CA GLN A 56 13.63 0.77 -3.86
C GLN A 56 12.28 0.08 -4.14
N ALA A 57 11.21 0.71 -3.65
CA ALA A 57 9.85 0.18 -3.73
C ALA A 57 8.96 1.08 -4.58
N ALA A 58 7.91 0.50 -5.11
CA ALA A 58 6.89 1.20 -5.89
C ALA A 58 5.50 0.90 -5.35
N ILE A 59 4.62 1.90 -5.46
CA ILE A 59 3.19 1.77 -5.18
C ILE A 59 2.42 2.07 -6.46
N VAL A 60 1.44 1.23 -6.76
CA VAL A 60 0.47 1.44 -7.82
C VAL A 60 -0.92 1.38 -7.20
N ILE A 61 -1.69 2.45 -7.38
CA ILE A 61 -3.08 2.53 -6.94
C ILE A 61 -3.95 2.69 -8.17
N SER A 62 -4.98 1.89 -8.29
CA SER A 62 -5.92 1.97 -9.41
C SER A 62 -7.36 1.82 -8.95
N ALA A 63 -8.27 2.45 -9.68
CA ALA A 63 -9.70 2.36 -9.44
C ALA A 63 -10.40 1.99 -10.75
N ASP A 64 -11.18 0.93 -10.73
CA ASP A 64 -12.02 0.51 -11.84
C ASP A 64 -13.48 0.64 -11.41
N PHE A 65 -14.30 1.23 -12.27
CA PHE A 65 -15.69 1.52 -11.98
C PHE A 65 -16.60 0.57 -12.75
N TYR A 66 -17.44 -0.15 -11.99
CA TYR A 66 -18.36 -1.13 -12.51
C TYR A 66 -19.68 -1.10 -11.75
N ASP A 67 -20.75 -1.57 -12.38
CA ASP A 67 -21.95 -1.99 -11.67
C ASP A 67 -21.78 -3.46 -11.30
N ILE A 68 -21.50 -3.72 -10.02
CA ILE A 68 -21.27 -5.07 -9.51
C ILE A 68 -22.45 -5.44 -8.61
N PRO A 69 -23.32 -6.37 -9.01
CA PRO A 69 -24.35 -6.88 -8.11
C PRO A 69 -23.73 -7.45 -6.84
N GLU A 70 -24.38 -7.25 -5.71
CA GLU A 70 -23.87 -7.68 -4.41
C GLU A 70 -23.57 -9.18 -4.35
N ASP A 71 -24.42 -10.00 -4.99
CA ASP A 71 -24.24 -11.44 -5.07
C ASP A 71 -23.05 -11.88 -5.93
N LYS A 72 -22.48 -10.97 -6.72
CA LYS A 72 -21.30 -11.23 -7.59
C LYS A 72 -20.02 -10.62 -7.02
N ALA A 73 -20.07 -9.93 -5.90
CA ALA A 73 -18.92 -9.26 -5.34
C ALA A 73 -17.77 -10.23 -5.01
N LEU A 74 -18.07 -11.39 -4.43
CA LEU A 74 -17.07 -12.41 -4.11
C LEU A 74 -16.37 -12.94 -5.36
N GLY A 75 -17.12 -13.30 -6.40
CA GLY A 75 -16.56 -13.76 -7.65
C GLY A 75 -15.71 -12.69 -8.33
N THR A 76 -16.13 -11.43 -8.27
CA THR A 76 -15.35 -10.30 -8.78
C THR A 76 -14.04 -10.14 -8.01
N ALA A 77 -14.07 -10.24 -6.69
CA ALA A 77 -12.87 -10.17 -5.87
C ALA A 77 -11.88 -11.32 -6.17
N GLU A 78 -12.39 -12.54 -6.33
CA GLU A 78 -11.57 -13.71 -6.70
C GLU A 78 -10.89 -13.51 -8.05
N VAL A 79 -11.62 -13.04 -9.06
CA VAL A 79 -11.07 -12.75 -10.39
C VAL A 79 -10.02 -11.63 -10.30
N ALA A 80 -10.28 -10.59 -9.54
CA ALA A 80 -9.34 -9.48 -9.37
C ALA A 80 -8.02 -9.95 -8.74
N VAL A 81 -8.08 -10.76 -7.70
CA VAL A 81 -6.89 -11.33 -7.06
C VAL A 81 -6.14 -12.25 -8.01
N ASP A 82 -6.85 -13.17 -8.67
CA ASP A 82 -6.23 -14.13 -9.59
C ASP A 82 -5.59 -13.44 -10.79
N SER A 83 -6.24 -12.44 -11.36
CA SER A 83 -5.69 -11.66 -12.47
C SER A 83 -4.40 -10.94 -12.10
N ARG A 84 -4.32 -10.40 -10.89
CA ARG A 84 -3.11 -9.73 -10.41
C ARG A 84 -1.98 -10.70 -10.14
N LEU A 85 -2.27 -11.84 -9.54
CA LEU A 85 -1.28 -12.91 -9.35
C LEU A 85 -0.77 -13.43 -10.68
N ASP A 86 -1.64 -13.60 -11.68
CA ASP A 86 -1.24 -14.00 -13.03
C ASP A 86 -0.37 -12.95 -13.71
N ALA A 87 -0.67 -11.67 -13.53
CA ALA A 87 0.16 -10.58 -14.05
C ALA A 87 1.58 -10.61 -13.45
N VAL A 88 1.69 -10.91 -12.17
CA VAL A 88 2.99 -11.08 -11.51
C VAL A 88 3.75 -12.28 -12.10
N ARG A 89 3.08 -13.40 -12.30
CA ARG A 89 3.68 -14.59 -12.94
C ARG A 89 4.19 -14.29 -14.35
N GLN A 90 3.43 -13.50 -15.10
CA GLN A 90 3.77 -13.14 -16.49
C GLN A 90 4.86 -12.07 -16.60
N SER A 91 5.24 -11.43 -15.50
CA SER A 91 6.31 -10.43 -15.49
C SER A 91 7.70 -10.98 -15.84
N GLY A 92 7.82 -12.29 -16.01
CA GLY A 92 9.04 -12.96 -16.49
C GLY A 92 10.03 -13.36 -15.41
N GLU A 93 9.66 -13.27 -14.14
CA GLU A 93 10.53 -13.56 -13.01
C GLU A 93 10.45 -15.02 -12.50
N GLY A 94 9.91 -15.94 -13.29
CA GLY A 94 9.85 -17.35 -12.96
C GLY A 94 8.67 -17.74 -12.05
N ALA A 95 8.89 -18.70 -11.15
CA ALA A 95 7.85 -19.21 -10.28
C ALA A 95 7.41 -18.18 -9.21
N LEU A 96 6.13 -18.20 -8.88
CA LEU A 96 5.54 -17.33 -7.87
C LEU A 96 5.14 -18.18 -6.65
N THR A 97 5.52 -17.71 -5.46
CA THR A 97 5.07 -18.29 -4.20
C THR A 97 4.05 -17.35 -3.57
N VAL A 98 2.82 -17.82 -3.39
CA VAL A 98 1.78 -17.05 -2.68
C VAL A 98 1.97 -17.28 -1.18
N LEU A 99 2.34 -16.22 -0.47
CA LEU A 99 2.60 -16.25 0.97
C LEU A 99 1.32 -16.07 1.79
N HIS A 100 0.39 -15.31 1.25
CA HIS A 100 -0.88 -14.97 1.88
C HIS A 100 -1.90 -14.63 0.81
N ARG A 101 -3.15 -15.02 1.03
CA ARG A 101 -4.30 -14.64 0.21
C ARG A 101 -5.55 -14.64 1.09
N ALA A 102 -6.30 -13.55 1.07
CA ALA A 102 -7.54 -13.45 1.83
C ALA A 102 -8.56 -12.58 1.10
N ILE A 103 -9.82 -12.97 1.20
CA ILE A 103 -10.97 -12.17 0.79
C ILE A 103 -11.97 -12.26 1.94
N LYS A 104 -12.37 -11.12 2.49
CA LYS A 104 -13.26 -11.05 3.64
C LYS A 104 -14.18 -9.84 3.55
N PRO A 105 -15.32 -9.83 4.25
CA PRO A 105 -16.13 -8.63 4.36
C PRO A 105 -15.31 -7.46 4.94
N HIS A 106 -15.50 -6.27 4.39
CA HIS A 106 -14.87 -5.07 4.95
C HIS A 106 -15.52 -4.73 6.30
N SER A 107 -14.73 -4.22 7.23
CA SER A 107 -15.18 -3.89 8.59
C SER A 107 -16.29 -2.83 8.63
N SER A 108 -16.39 -1.97 7.62
CA SER A 108 -17.47 -0.98 7.48
C SER A 108 -18.80 -1.60 7.04
N GLY A 109 -18.83 -2.87 6.61
CA GLY A 109 -19.99 -3.50 5.99
C GLY A 109 -20.22 -3.11 4.53
N GLY A 110 -19.36 -2.28 3.95
CA GLY A 110 -19.53 -1.70 2.62
C GLY A 110 -18.77 -2.42 1.52
N GLY A 111 -18.75 -3.74 1.48
CA GLY A 111 -18.10 -4.51 0.44
C GLY A 111 -17.11 -5.52 0.95
N LEU A 112 -16.22 -5.97 0.08
CA LEU A 112 -15.19 -6.96 0.38
C LEU A 112 -13.81 -6.33 0.39
N GLU A 113 -12.98 -6.79 1.32
CA GLU A 113 -11.55 -6.52 1.35
C GLU A 113 -10.81 -7.73 0.81
N MET A 114 -9.87 -7.51 -0.08
CA MET A 114 -9.04 -8.55 -0.65
C MET A 114 -7.57 -8.21 -0.43
N SER A 115 -6.76 -9.22 -0.18
CA SER A 115 -5.33 -9.04 0.04
C SER A 115 -4.53 -10.23 -0.41
N PHE A 116 -3.29 -10.00 -0.78
CA PHE A 116 -2.31 -11.06 -0.98
C PHE A 116 -0.89 -10.56 -0.72
N ALA A 117 -0.01 -11.51 -0.44
CA ALA A 117 1.43 -11.32 -0.48
C ALA A 117 2.02 -12.46 -1.31
N ALA A 118 2.90 -12.13 -2.23
CA ALA A 118 3.52 -13.08 -3.12
C ALA A 118 5.00 -12.75 -3.32
N GLU A 119 5.81 -13.79 -3.49
CA GLU A 119 7.24 -13.66 -3.70
C GLU A 119 7.62 -14.31 -5.03
N THR A 120 8.35 -13.60 -5.87
CA THR A 120 8.85 -14.11 -7.13
C THR A 120 10.11 -14.96 -6.90
N GLU A 121 10.50 -15.74 -7.90
CA GLU A 121 11.75 -16.54 -7.84
C GLU A 121 12.98 -15.66 -7.65
N GLY A 122 12.97 -14.44 -8.21
CA GLY A 122 14.02 -13.44 -7.98
C GLY A 122 13.99 -12.80 -6.59
N GLY A 123 13.01 -13.14 -5.76
CA GLY A 123 12.85 -12.64 -4.39
C GLY A 123 12.06 -11.35 -4.24
N HIS A 124 11.61 -10.74 -5.33
CA HIS A 124 10.75 -9.55 -5.25
C HIS A 124 9.42 -9.89 -4.56
N VAL A 125 8.97 -8.99 -3.71
CA VAL A 125 7.75 -9.19 -2.93
C VAL A 125 6.66 -8.24 -3.43
N HIS A 126 5.52 -8.80 -3.79
CA HIS A 126 4.31 -8.07 -4.19
C HIS A 126 3.28 -8.17 -3.09
N LEU A 127 2.84 -7.03 -2.58
CA LEU A 127 1.84 -6.94 -1.54
C LEU A 127 0.65 -6.15 -2.07
N PHE A 128 -0.54 -6.64 -1.79
CA PHE A 128 -1.76 -6.12 -2.37
C PHE A 128 -2.84 -5.98 -1.31
N LEU A 129 -3.55 -4.86 -1.40
CA LEU A 129 -4.77 -4.61 -0.64
C LEU A 129 -5.80 -4.00 -1.60
N GLY A 130 -6.98 -4.56 -1.66
CA GLY A 130 -8.03 -4.07 -2.53
C GLY A 130 -9.40 -4.12 -1.89
N TYR A 131 -10.33 -3.40 -2.51
CA TYR A 131 -11.71 -3.31 -2.06
C TYR A 131 -12.64 -3.49 -3.25
N VAL A 132 -13.66 -4.31 -3.08
CA VAL A 132 -14.74 -4.49 -4.06
C VAL A 132 -16.03 -4.00 -3.45
N THR A 133 -16.64 -3.03 -4.09
CA THR A 133 -17.98 -2.55 -3.73
C THR A 133 -18.92 -2.76 -4.91
N THR A 134 -20.19 -2.39 -4.77
CA THR A 134 -21.15 -2.46 -5.88
C THR A 134 -20.83 -1.48 -7.01
N ARG A 135 -19.92 -0.54 -6.79
CA ARG A 135 -19.60 0.55 -7.74
C ARG A 135 -18.20 0.51 -8.28
N LYS A 136 -17.26 -0.09 -7.55
CA LYS A 136 -15.84 0.00 -7.90
C LYS A 136 -15.02 -1.14 -7.38
N VAL A 137 -13.88 -1.31 -8.01
CA VAL A 137 -12.76 -2.10 -7.51
C VAL A 137 -11.60 -1.14 -7.30
N LEU A 138 -11.14 -1.01 -6.06
CA LEU A 138 -10.04 -0.14 -5.68
C LEU A 138 -8.84 -0.99 -5.29
N ASN A 139 -7.68 -0.71 -5.86
CA ASN A 139 -6.49 -1.55 -5.73
C ASN A 139 -5.29 -0.74 -5.26
N PHE A 140 -4.59 -1.27 -4.27
CA PHE A 140 -3.30 -0.78 -3.79
C PHE A 140 -2.30 -1.92 -3.90
N THR A 141 -1.24 -1.72 -4.67
CA THR A 141 -0.15 -2.70 -4.84
C THR A 141 1.18 -2.07 -4.46
N MET A 142 1.96 -2.77 -3.67
CA MET A 142 3.33 -2.40 -3.34
C MET A 142 4.28 -3.46 -3.86
N ILE A 143 5.29 -3.04 -4.60
CA ILE A 143 6.32 -3.91 -5.17
C ILE A 143 7.63 -3.58 -4.48
N CYS A 144 8.22 -4.55 -3.83
CA CYS A 144 9.43 -4.39 -3.02
C CYS A 144 10.59 -5.23 -3.55
N PRO A 145 11.84 -4.79 -3.30
CA PRO A 145 13.02 -5.61 -3.60
C PRO A 145 13.07 -6.86 -2.71
N PRO A 146 13.98 -7.81 -2.99
CA PRO A 146 14.14 -9.00 -2.18
C PRO A 146 14.28 -8.69 -0.69
N GLY A 147 13.63 -9.49 0.15
CA GLY A 147 13.58 -9.29 1.59
C GLY A 147 12.14 -9.25 2.11
N LYS A 148 11.54 -10.41 2.27
CA LYS A 148 10.14 -10.56 2.69
C LYS A 148 9.80 -9.80 3.97
N GLU A 149 10.63 -9.93 5.00
CA GLU A 149 10.37 -9.29 6.30
C GLU A 149 10.38 -7.76 6.18
N LYS A 150 11.35 -7.23 5.43
CA LYS A 150 11.48 -5.79 5.19
C LYS A 150 10.31 -5.27 4.35
N ALA A 151 9.89 -6.01 3.33
CA ALA A 151 8.75 -5.68 2.49
C ALA A 151 7.45 -5.63 3.29
N VAL A 152 7.20 -6.63 4.12
CA VAL A 152 6.01 -6.69 4.99
C VAL A 152 6.02 -5.54 6.00
N ALA A 153 7.16 -5.22 6.59
CA ALA A 153 7.29 -4.09 7.50
C ALA A 153 6.97 -2.76 6.82
N LEU A 154 7.49 -2.54 5.61
CA LEU A 154 7.21 -1.33 4.83
C LEU A 154 5.72 -1.24 4.46
N PHE A 155 5.13 -2.33 4.02
CA PHE A 155 3.71 -2.37 3.69
C PHE A 155 2.84 -2.05 4.91
N ASN A 156 3.11 -2.67 6.04
CA ASN A 156 2.37 -2.44 7.29
C ASN A 156 2.53 -1.01 7.81
N ALA A 157 3.66 -0.36 7.54
CA ALA A 157 3.88 1.03 7.89
C ALA A 157 3.18 2.01 6.93
N THR A 158 2.94 1.61 5.70
CA THR A 158 2.43 2.47 4.62
C THR A 158 0.91 2.36 4.43
N VAL A 159 0.38 1.16 4.48
CA VAL A 159 -1.04 0.87 4.24
C VAL A 159 -2.02 1.64 5.14
N PRO A 160 -1.74 1.92 6.42
CA PRO A 160 -2.65 2.72 7.23
C PRO A 160 -2.92 4.13 6.70
N GLY A 161 -2.01 4.65 5.86
CA GLY A 161 -2.20 5.93 5.16
C GLY A 161 -3.14 5.85 3.96
N PHE A 162 -3.48 4.67 3.51
CA PHE A 162 -4.41 4.43 2.42
C PHE A 162 -5.81 4.18 3.00
N ARG A 163 -6.69 5.17 2.85
CA ARG A 163 -8.04 5.16 3.44
C ARG A 163 -9.07 5.21 2.34
N PRO A 164 -9.70 4.08 2.01
CA PRO A 164 -10.71 4.06 0.96
C PRO A 164 -11.96 4.82 1.39
N ARG A 165 -12.62 5.46 0.43
CA ARG A 165 -13.94 6.05 0.59
C ARG A 165 -14.95 5.08 0.00
N LEU A 166 -15.66 4.36 0.88
CA LEU A 166 -16.64 3.34 0.52
C LEU A 166 -18.06 3.85 0.77
N PRO A 167 -19.08 3.38 0.07
CA PRO A 167 -19.12 2.42 -1.03
C PRO A 167 -18.55 2.88 -2.36
#